data_88315a5a426491fee9326a7e8621018a
#
_entry.id   88315a5a426491fee9326a7e8621018a
#
_cell.length_a   1.000
_cell.length_b   1.000
_cell.length_c   1.000
_cell.angle_alpha   90.00
_cell.angle_beta   90.00
_cell.angle_gamma   90.00
#
_symmetry.space_group_name_H-M   'P 1'
#
loop_
_entity.id
_entity.type
_entity.pdbx_description
1 polymer ?
#
loop_
_entity_poly.entity_id
_entity_poly.type
_entity_poly.pdbx_seq_one_letter_code
_entity_poly.pdbx_strand_id
1 'polypeptide(L)' 'VVVEAGDTLWGIAQDNGTTVDALKKANKLTTDKIVPGQKLQVT' A
#
# COMPACT_ATOMS: atom_id res chain seq x y z
N VAL A 1 -1.48 -0.19 8.12
CA VAL A 1 -0.10 -0.51 7.74
C VAL A 1 0.66 0.77 7.52
N VAL A 2 1.83 0.86 8.10
CA VAL A 2 2.71 2.01 7.92
C VAL A 2 3.75 1.65 6.86
N VAL A 3 3.92 2.54 5.88
CA VAL A 3 4.91 2.35 4.83
C VAL A 3 6.31 2.63 5.39
N GLU A 4 7.23 1.72 5.14
CA GLU A 4 8.62 1.88 5.55
C GLU A 4 9.48 2.23 4.34
N ALA A 5 10.68 2.77 4.60
CA ALA A 5 11.59 3.11 3.53
C ALA A 5 11.89 1.86 2.69
N GLY A 6 11.78 1.98 1.37
CA GLY A 6 11.99 0.88 0.46
C GLY A 6 10.78 0.01 0.19
N ASP A 7 9.67 0.25 0.88
CA ASP A 7 8.47 -0.52 0.65
C ASP A 7 7.81 -0.14 -0.67
N THR A 8 7.10 -1.13 -1.25
CA THR A 8 6.29 -0.91 -2.44
C THR A 8 4.89 -1.40 -2.16
N LEU A 9 3.91 -0.88 -2.92
CA LEU A 9 2.53 -1.34 -2.78
C LEU A 9 2.43 -2.85 -3.04
N TRP A 10 3.21 -3.35 -3.97
CA TRP A 10 3.18 -4.77 -4.29
C TRP A 10 3.62 -5.61 -3.09
N GLY A 11 4.73 -5.24 -2.46
CA GLY A 11 5.21 -5.95 -1.28
C GLY A 11 4.24 -5.85 -0.11
N ILE A 12 3.69 -4.64 0.11
CA ILE A 12 2.70 -4.43 1.17
C ILE A 12 1.45 -5.28 0.91
N ALA A 13 1.00 -5.33 -0.33
CA ALA A 13 -0.17 -6.13 -0.69
C ALA A 13 0.08 -7.61 -0.39
N GLN A 14 1.25 -8.12 -0.77
CA GLN A 14 1.58 -9.51 -0.49
C GLN A 14 1.63 -9.81 1.00
N ASP A 15 2.26 -8.93 1.76
CA ASP A 15 2.40 -9.11 3.21
C ASP A 15 1.04 -9.17 3.90
N ASN A 16 0.05 -8.51 3.33
CA ASN A 16 -1.29 -8.42 3.92
C ASN A 16 -2.31 -9.30 3.22
N GLY A 17 -1.88 -10.14 2.27
CA GLY A 17 -2.77 -11.06 1.59
C GLY A 17 -3.79 -10.37 0.69
N THR A 18 -3.43 -9.23 0.14
CA THR A 18 -4.32 -8.46 -0.73
C THR A 18 -3.61 -8.16 -2.06
N THR A 19 -4.20 -7.29 -2.87
CA THR A 19 -3.61 -6.89 -4.15
C THR A 19 -3.34 -5.40 -4.18
N VAL A 20 -2.47 -4.98 -5.11
CA VAL A 20 -2.17 -3.56 -5.28
C VAL A 20 -3.44 -2.78 -5.64
N ASP A 21 -4.27 -3.35 -6.52
CA ASP A 21 -5.53 -2.69 -6.88
C ASP A 21 -6.44 -2.48 -5.67
N ALA A 22 -6.54 -3.50 -4.82
CA ALA A 22 -7.36 -3.40 -3.61
C ALA A 22 -6.81 -2.33 -2.67
N LEU A 23 -5.50 -2.27 -2.51
CA LEU A 23 -4.87 -1.24 -1.68
C LEU A 23 -5.13 0.15 -2.24
N LYS A 24 -4.99 0.32 -3.54
CA LYS A 24 -5.22 1.62 -4.17
C LYS A 24 -6.66 2.07 -3.98
N LYS A 25 -7.60 1.17 -4.17
CA LYS A 25 -9.02 1.49 -3.96
C LYS A 25 -9.32 1.82 -2.52
N ALA A 26 -8.79 1.05 -1.58
CA ALA A 26 -9.03 1.26 -0.16
C ALA A 26 -8.47 2.60 0.31
N ASN A 27 -7.42 3.10 -0.32
CA ASN A 27 -6.76 4.34 0.07
C ASN A 27 -7.02 5.49 -0.90
N LYS A 28 -7.88 5.28 -1.88
CA LYS A 28 -8.23 6.29 -2.90
C LYS A 28 -6.98 6.79 -3.64
N LEU A 29 -6.07 5.89 -3.92
CA LEU A 29 -4.85 6.21 -4.63
C LEU A 29 -5.05 6.03 -6.13
N THR A 30 -4.47 6.93 -6.91
CA THR A 30 -4.51 6.84 -8.36
C THR A 30 -3.24 6.24 -8.93
N THR A 31 -2.17 6.19 -8.13
CA THR A 31 -0.88 5.62 -8.53
C THR A 31 -0.40 4.66 -7.48
N ASP A 32 0.61 3.88 -7.83
CA ASP A 32 1.24 2.96 -6.88
C ASP A 32 2.41 3.61 -6.12
N LYS A 33 2.58 4.90 -6.25
CA LYS A 33 3.64 5.62 -5.53
C LYS A 33 3.23 5.89 -4.10
N ILE A 34 4.09 5.50 -3.18
CA ILE A 34 3.89 5.72 -1.75
C ILE A 34 5.16 6.31 -1.17
N VAL A 35 5.03 6.93 0.00
CA VAL A 35 6.17 7.55 0.66
C VAL A 35 6.37 6.88 2.03
N PRO A 36 7.62 6.80 2.50
CA PRO A 36 7.89 6.24 3.83
C PRO A 36 7.16 7.04 4.91
N GLY A 37 6.62 6.34 5.87
CA GLY A 37 5.87 6.96 6.96
C GLY A 37 4.39 7.15 6.67
N GLN A 38 3.95 6.91 5.45
CA GLN A 38 2.54 7.03 5.10
C GLN A 38 1.76 5.87 5.71
N LYS A 39 0.57 6.15 6.22
CA LYS A 39 -0.32 5.10 6.71
C LYS A 39 -1.22 4.63 5.59
N LEU A 40 -1.26 3.33 5.38
CA LEU A 40 -2.13 2.70 4.38
C LEU A 40 -3.19 1.86 5.06
N GLN A 41 -4.37 1.89 4.49
CA GLN A 41 -5.47 1.04 4.91
C GLN A 41 -5.49 -0.21 4.04
N VAL A 42 -5.59 -1.39 4.64
CA VAL A 42 -5.54 -2.66 3.89
C VAL A 42 -6.92 -3.30 3.72
N THR A 43 -7.92 -2.73 4.31
CA THR A 43 -9.31 -3.20 4.14
C THR A 43 -10.23 -2.03 3.92
#